data_8ab269e3c24e6f88f0527403e928a7fb
#
_entry.id   8ab269e3c24e6f88f0527403e928a7fb
#
_cell.length_a   1.000
_cell.length_b   1.000
_cell.length_c   1.000
_cell.angle_alpha   90.00
_cell.angle_beta   90.00
_cell.angle_gamma   90.00
#
_symmetry.space_group_name_H-M   'P 1'
#
loop_
_entity.id
_entity.type
_entity.pdbx_description
1 polymer ?
#
loop_
_entity_poly.entity_id
_entity_poly.type
_entity_poly.pdbx_seq_one_letter_code
_entity_poly.pdbx_strand_id
1 'polypeptide(L)'
;PKVKGIIGMTFLDQKAQIVRDKTSGHILMGRIGVPMLTLGKSLGLGRLQLPLWLTSPKMSALVNDKDLLKVFMKDKTSAGNLASINFLQSYMNYVPEISPKDFAVAPILLTQPDADKWAPYELSRPVLDQISKVPVEVVQLPNGGHYPVEHEALRVMNDSINRFIKRNL
;
A
#
# COMPACT_ATOMS: atom_id res chain seq x y z
N PRO A 1 6.80 -20.26 -15.44
CA PRO A 1 5.72 -19.42 -14.93
C PRO A 1 5.52 -18.19 -15.81
N LYS A 2 4.27 -17.68 -15.91
CA LYS A 2 3.97 -16.47 -16.70
C LYS A 2 4.50 -15.19 -16.02
N VAL A 3 4.54 -15.18 -14.67
CA VAL A 3 5.07 -14.07 -13.86
C VAL A 3 6.54 -14.33 -13.57
N LYS A 4 7.41 -13.37 -13.92
CA LYS A 4 8.87 -13.46 -13.79
C LYS A 4 9.40 -12.75 -12.55
N GLY A 5 8.66 -11.82 -12.02
CA GLY A 5 8.99 -11.07 -10.81
C GLY A 5 7.84 -10.19 -10.35
N ILE A 6 7.86 -9.82 -9.09
CA ILE A 6 6.90 -8.88 -8.49
C ILE A 6 7.67 -7.69 -7.94
N ILE A 7 7.26 -6.49 -8.30
CA ILE A 7 7.84 -5.24 -7.80
C ILE A 7 6.75 -4.50 -7.03
N GLY A 8 7.02 -4.11 -5.82
CA GLY A 8 6.10 -3.36 -4.98
C GLY A 8 6.80 -2.29 -4.16
N MET A 9 6.03 -1.32 -3.69
CA MET A 9 6.50 -0.30 -2.76
C MET A 9 6.05 -0.60 -1.32
N THR A 10 4.99 -1.38 -1.16
CA THR A 10 4.49 -1.86 0.13
C THR A 10 3.83 -3.22 -0.03
N PHE A 11 3.91 -4.06 1.01
CA PHE A 11 3.20 -5.34 1.09
C PHE A 11 2.44 -5.39 2.42
N LEU A 12 1.20 -4.90 2.42
CA LEU A 12 0.41 -4.72 3.63
C LEU A 12 -0.67 -5.80 3.75
N ASP A 13 -0.74 -6.43 4.91
CA ASP A 13 -1.91 -7.21 5.30
C ASP A 13 -2.96 -6.28 5.93
N GLN A 14 -3.95 -5.88 5.15
CA GLN A 14 -5.02 -4.98 5.61
C GLN A 14 -5.92 -5.61 6.69
N LYS A 15 -5.86 -6.92 6.92
CA LYS A 15 -6.55 -7.57 8.05
C LYS A 15 -5.80 -7.43 9.36
N ALA A 16 -4.48 -7.24 9.31
CA ALA A 16 -3.67 -7.04 10.49
C ALA A 16 -4.06 -5.74 11.21
N GLN A 17 -4.42 -5.84 12.49
CA GLN A 17 -4.88 -4.67 13.26
C GLN A 17 -3.81 -3.58 13.33
N ILE A 18 -2.52 -3.95 13.43
CA ILE A 18 -1.41 -2.99 13.45
C ILE A 18 -1.33 -2.18 12.14
N VAL A 19 -1.60 -2.81 11.00
CA VAL A 19 -1.63 -2.11 9.70
C VAL A 19 -2.79 -1.12 9.70
N ARG A 20 -3.99 -1.53 10.11
CA ARG A 20 -5.15 -0.65 10.21
C ARG A 20 -4.90 0.53 11.14
N ASP A 21 -4.36 0.28 12.34
CA ASP A 21 -4.09 1.32 13.35
C ASP A 21 -3.02 2.31 12.86
N LYS A 22 -2.03 1.85 12.09
CA LYS A 22 -0.94 2.68 11.59
C LYS A 22 -1.26 3.41 10.28
N THR A 23 -2.10 2.84 9.42
CA THR A 23 -2.47 3.45 8.13
C THR A 23 -3.73 4.32 8.20
N SER A 24 -4.61 4.09 9.18
CA SER A 24 -5.73 4.99 9.48
C SER A 24 -5.23 6.20 10.27
N GLY A 25 -5.45 7.39 9.92
CA GLY A 25 -4.98 8.60 10.66
C GLY A 25 -5.33 8.63 12.16
N HIS A 26 -6.24 7.78 12.63
CA HIS A 26 -6.67 7.66 14.03
C HIS A 26 -7.02 6.21 14.38
N ILE A 27 -6.55 5.72 15.54
CA ILE A 27 -6.76 4.33 16.02
C ILE A 27 -8.25 3.95 16.00
N LEU A 28 -9.13 4.87 16.42
CA LEU A 28 -10.57 4.61 16.43
C LEU A 28 -11.11 4.30 15.04
N MET A 29 -10.67 5.03 14.01
CA MET A 29 -11.04 4.76 12.61
C MET A 29 -10.53 3.40 12.12
N GLY A 30 -9.32 3.01 12.52
CA GLY A 30 -8.76 1.67 12.21
C GLY A 30 -9.58 0.52 12.81
N ARG A 31 -10.30 0.75 13.90
CA ARG A 31 -11.06 -0.27 14.63
C ARG A 31 -12.56 -0.27 14.30
N ILE A 32 -13.17 0.89 14.10
CA ILE A 32 -14.61 1.03 13.85
C ILE A 32 -14.91 1.06 12.35
N GLY A 33 -13.99 1.57 11.52
CA GLY A 33 -14.23 1.78 10.09
C GLY A 33 -14.64 0.50 9.36
N VAL A 34 -13.95 -0.62 9.59
CA VAL A 34 -14.26 -1.90 8.93
C VAL A 34 -15.62 -2.47 9.33
N PRO A 35 -15.99 -2.53 10.63
CA PRO A 35 -17.36 -2.87 11.05
C PRO A 35 -18.43 -1.97 10.42
N MET A 36 -18.20 -0.66 10.35
CA MET A 36 -19.13 0.28 9.72
C MET A 36 -19.30 0.03 8.22
N LEU A 37 -18.22 -0.26 7.50
CA LEU A 37 -18.30 -0.62 6.08
C LEU A 37 -19.11 -1.91 5.89
N THR A 38 -18.92 -2.90 6.77
CA THR A 38 -19.66 -4.16 6.72
C THR A 38 -21.16 -3.94 7.00
N LEU A 39 -21.49 -3.13 7.99
CA LEU A 39 -22.87 -2.75 8.28
C LEU A 39 -23.48 -1.96 7.13
N GLY A 40 -22.78 -0.97 6.58
CA GLY A 40 -23.25 -0.21 5.42
C GLY A 40 -23.56 -1.10 4.21
N LYS A 41 -22.71 -2.09 3.95
CA LYS A 41 -22.93 -3.08 2.88
C LYS A 41 -24.17 -3.93 3.16
N SER A 42 -24.38 -4.42 4.39
CA SER A 42 -25.54 -5.24 4.77
C SER A 42 -26.86 -4.45 4.68
N LEU A 43 -26.82 -3.14 4.87
CA LEU A 43 -27.96 -2.23 4.69
C LEU A 43 -28.23 -1.82 3.23
N GLY A 44 -27.55 -2.43 2.27
CA GLY A 44 -27.73 -2.13 0.85
C GLY A 44 -26.99 -0.88 0.35
N LEU A 45 -26.19 -0.23 1.19
CA LEU A 45 -25.44 0.99 0.86
C LEU A 45 -24.12 0.70 0.13
N GLY A 46 -23.88 -0.52 -0.34
CA GLY A 46 -22.61 -0.94 -0.92
C GLY A 46 -22.13 -0.12 -2.12
N ARG A 47 -23.06 0.48 -2.89
CA ARG A 47 -22.75 1.34 -4.06
C ARG A 47 -22.50 2.80 -3.68
N LEU A 48 -22.78 3.20 -2.44
CA LEU A 48 -22.49 4.56 -1.97
C LEU A 48 -20.98 4.82 -2.07
N GLN A 49 -20.63 5.96 -2.65
CA GLN A 49 -19.25 6.38 -2.84
C GLN A 49 -18.83 7.35 -1.74
N LEU A 50 -17.69 7.10 -1.15
CA LEU A 50 -17.07 7.92 -0.10
C LEU A 50 -15.79 8.55 -0.63
N PRO A 51 -15.51 9.83 -0.32
CA PRO A 51 -14.25 10.46 -0.68
C PRO A 51 -13.06 9.74 -0.03
N LEU A 52 -11.99 9.50 -0.79
CA LEU A 52 -10.79 8.81 -0.27
C LEU A 52 -10.17 9.55 0.91
N TRP A 53 -10.19 10.89 0.91
CA TRP A 53 -9.68 11.69 2.02
C TRP A 53 -10.44 11.48 3.34
N LEU A 54 -11.71 11.08 3.26
CA LEU A 54 -12.51 10.73 4.45
C LEU A 54 -12.20 9.32 4.95
N THR A 55 -11.92 8.40 4.04
CA THR A 55 -11.66 6.99 4.36
C THR A 55 -10.19 6.73 4.74
N SER A 56 -9.30 7.64 4.36
CA SER A 56 -7.88 7.57 4.69
C SER A 56 -7.37 8.93 5.19
N PRO A 57 -7.50 9.21 6.49
CA PRO A 57 -7.12 10.51 7.09
C PRO A 57 -5.61 10.81 7.00
N LYS A 58 -4.77 9.83 6.66
CA LYS A 58 -3.32 10.04 6.43
C LYS A 58 -2.98 10.56 5.03
N MET A 59 -3.95 11.08 4.26
CA MET A 59 -3.67 11.65 2.94
C MET A 59 -2.57 12.70 2.92
N SER A 60 -2.35 13.42 4.03
CA SER A 60 -1.22 14.36 4.17
C SER A 60 0.17 13.70 4.13
N ALA A 61 0.24 12.38 4.29
CA ALA A 61 1.46 11.59 4.22
C ALA A 61 1.71 10.98 2.83
N LEU A 62 0.86 11.27 1.83
CA LEU A 62 0.94 10.71 0.49
C LEU A 62 2.23 11.11 -0.23
N VAL A 63 2.62 12.38 -0.11
CA VAL A 63 3.90 12.91 -0.59
C VAL A 63 4.47 13.88 0.44
N ASN A 64 5.80 13.97 0.53
CA ASN A 64 6.47 14.89 1.45
C ASN A 64 6.43 16.34 0.95
N ASP A 65 6.30 16.56 -0.36
CA ASP A 65 6.15 17.87 -0.99
C ASP A 65 4.72 18.40 -0.83
N LYS A 66 4.57 19.56 -0.18
CA LYS A 66 3.25 20.16 0.12
C LYS A 66 2.51 20.69 -1.11
N ASP A 67 3.23 21.13 -2.14
CA ASP A 67 2.58 21.67 -3.33
C ASP A 67 2.12 20.54 -4.25
N LEU A 68 2.91 19.49 -4.39
CA LEU A 68 2.48 18.27 -5.04
C LEU A 68 1.32 17.60 -4.29
N LEU A 69 1.32 17.60 -2.97
CA LEU A 69 0.19 17.09 -2.20
C LEU A 69 -1.14 17.78 -2.58
N LYS A 70 -1.12 19.10 -2.79
CA LYS A 70 -2.31 19.85 -3.24
C LYS A 70 -2.81 19.39 -4.61
N VAL A 71 -1.87 19.03 -5.51
CA VAL A 71 -2.20 18.48 -6.84
C VAL A 71 -2.85 17.11 -6.68
N PHE A 72 -2.23 16.18 -5.92
CA PHE A 72 -2.77 14.86 -5.68
C PHE A 72 -4.16 14.88 -5.04
N MET A 73 -4.39 15.77 -4.07
CA MET A 73 -5.69 15.90 -3.39
C MET A 73 -6.81 16.39 -4.31
N LYS A 74 -6.50 17.12 -5.39
CA LYS A 74 -7.46 17.57 -6.39
C LYS A 74 -7.65 16.59 -7.54
N ASP A 75 -6.69 15.73 -7.74
CA ASP A 75 -6.71 14.76 -8.86
C ASP A 75 -7.74 13.65 -8.58
N LYS A 76 -8.82 13.66 -9.36
CA LYS A 76 -9.91 12.66 -9.29
C LYS A 76 -9.49 11.27 -9.75
N THR A 77 -8.32 11.11 -10.36
CA THR A 77 -7.75 9.81 -10.70
C THR A 77 -6.87 9.24 -9.59
N SER A 78 -6.61 10.04 -8.55
CA SER A 78 -5.74 9.72 -7.42
C SER A 78 -6.47 9.99 -6.08
N ALA A 79 -5.88 10.78 -5.19
CA ALA A 79 -6.37 11.04 -3.83
C ALA A 79 -7.69 11.81 -3.77
N GLY A 80 -8.02 12.60 -4.81
CA GLY A 80 -9.31 13.27 -4.97
C GLY A 80 -10.46 12.40 -5.44
N ASN A 81 -10.25 11.09 -5.60
CA ASN A 81 -11.25 10.15 -6.08
C ASN A 81 -12.23 9.70 -4.98
N LEU A 82 -13.23 8.93 -5.41
CA LEU A 82 -14.24 8.31 -4.56
C LEU A 82 -14.05 6.79 -4.56
N ALA A 83 -14.38 6.13 -3.46
CA ALA A 83 -14.41 4.68 -3.37
C ALA A 83 -15.75 4.17 -2.85
N SER A 84 -16.30 3.12 -3.45
CA SER A 84 -17.55 2.55 -2.96
C SER A 84 -17.35 1.77 -1.66
N ILE A 85 -18.41 1.69 -0.84
CA ILE A 85 -18.40 0.86 0.38
C ILE A 85 -18.07 -0.60 0.04
N ASN A 86 -18.59 -1.13 -1.09
CA ASN A 86 -18.25 -2.49 -1.54
C ASN A 86 -16.75 -2.65 -1.78
N PHE A 87 -16.11 -1.71 -2.49
CA PHE A 87 -14.68 -1.75 -2.74
C PHE A 87 -13.89 -1.69 -1.43
N LEU A 88 -14.18 -0.70 -0.59
CA LEU A 88 -13.47 -0.51 0.69
C LEU A 88 -13.61 -1.75 1.60
N GLN A 89 -14.83 -2.29 1.70
CA GLN A 89 -15.09 -3.48 2.51
C GLN A 89 -14.33 -4.71 1.97
N SER A 90 -14.31 -4.93 0.66
CA SER A 90 -13.58 -6.05 0.06
C SER A 90 -12.06 -5.88 0.21
N TYR A 91 -11.55 -4.67 0.01
CA TYR A 91 -10.13 -4.34 0.18
C TYR A 91 -9.64 -4.58 1.62
N MET A 92 -10.39 -4.08 2.60
CA MET A 92 -10.03 -4.20 4.02
C MET A 92 -10.17 -5.63 4.57
N ASN A 93 -10.90 -6.51 3.89
CA ASN A 93 -11.09 -7.90 4.29
C ASN A 93 -10.46 -8.90 3.30
N TYR A 94 -9.68 -8.42 2.35
CA TYR A 94 -9.01 -9.26 1.38
C TYR A 94 -8.10 -10.29 2.06
N VAL A 95 -8.17 -11.52 1.59
CA VAL A 95 -7.27 -12.62 1.99
C VAL A 95 -6.66 -13.17 0.71
N PRO A 96 -5.34 -13.22 0.59
CA PRO A 96 -4.70 -13.85 -0.55
C PRO A 96 -5.01 -15.35 -0.58
N GLU A 97 -5.21 -15.88 -1.78
CA GLU A 97 -5.45 -17.32 -1.99
C GLU A 97 -4.22 -18.15 -1.55
N ILE A 98 -3.02 -17.63 -1.82
CA ILE A 98 -1.76 -18.24 -1.38
C ILE A 98 -1.24 -17.44 -0.20
N SER A 99 -1.04 -18.09 0.95
CA SER A 99 -0.46 -17.41 2.10
C SER A 99 1.00 -17.01 1.84
N PRO A 100 1.51 -15.94 2.47
CA PRO A 100 2.90 -15.52 2.26
C PRO A 100 3.93 -16.64 2.49
N LYS A 101 3.74 -17.50 3.52
CA LYS A 101 4.63 -18.65 3.80
C LYS A 101 4.62 -19.71 2.69
N ASP A 102 3.55 -19.79 1.90
CA ASP A 102 3.41 -20.77 0.82
C ASP A 102 3.71 -20.17 -0.56
N PHE A 103 3.98 -18.87 -0.62
CA PHE A 103 4.26 -18.18 -1.86
C PHE A 103 5.59 -18.66 -2.49
N ALA A 104 5.49 -19.20 -3.70
CA ALA A 104 6.62 -19.80 -4.45
C ALA A 104 6.58 -19.42 -5.95
N VAL A 105 5.92 -18.31 -6.31
CA VAL A 105 5.60 -18.03 -7.72
C VAL A 105 6.75 -17.33 -8.43
N ALA A 106 7.29 -16.25 -7.85
CA ALA A 106 8.30 -15.41 -8.49
C ALA A 106 9.12 -14.62 -7.45
N PRO A 107 10.35 -14.19 -7.79
CA PRO A 107 11.13 -13.28 -6.97
C PRO A 107 10.39 -11.97 -6.69
N ILE A 108 10.67 -11.35 -5.54
CA ILE A 108 10.04 -10.10 -5.11
C ILE A 108 11.12 -9.03 -4.94
N LEU A 109 10.83 -7.82 -5.43
CA LEU A 109 11.55 -6.58 -5.12
C LEU A 109 10.60 -5.65 -4.37
N LEU A 110 10.97 -5.26 -3.16
CA LEU A 110 10.36 -4.13 -2.45
C LEU A 110 11.26 -2.90 -2.63
N THR A 111 10.74 -1.85 -3.24
CA THR A 111 11.37 -0.52 -3.26
C THR A 111 10.73 0.34 -2.18
N GLN A 112 11.31 0.32 -0.97
CA GLN A 112 10.73 0.94 0.22
C GLN A 112 11.23 2.37 0.39
N PRO A 113 10.36 3.40 0.34
CA PRO A 113 10.76 4.75 0.73
C PRO A 113 11.09 4.82 2.22
N ASP A 114 12.26 5.38 2.58
CA ASP A 114 12.72 5.42 3.97
C ASP A 114 12.06 6.52 4.81
N ALA A 115 11.53 7.56 4.16
CA ALA A 115 10.75 8.62 4.80
C ALA A 115 9.24 8.47 4.59
N ASP A 116 8.76 7.25 4.34
CA ASP A 116 7.33 6.94 4.19
C ASP A 116 6.61 7.06 5.54
N LYS A 117 5.83 8.14 5.69
CA LYS A 117 5.04 8.41 6.89
C LYS A 117 3.71 7.65 6.92
N TRP A 118 3.28 7.07 5.80
CA TRP A 118 2.02 6.33 5.72
C TRP A 118 2.22 4.84 5.99
N ALA A 119 3.09 4.20 5.21
CA ALA A 119 3.35 2.77 5.25
C ALA A 119 4.86 2.49 5.42
N PRO A 120 5.43 2.76 6.61
CA PRO A 120 6.84 2.48 6.88
C PRO A 120 7.12 0.98 6.76
N TYR A 121 8.39 0.64 6.52
CA TYR A 121 8.85 -0.73 6.22
C TYR A 121 8.37 -1.79 7.22
N GLU A 122 8.26 -1.42 8.49
CA GLU A 122 7.81 -2.31 9.57
C GLU A 122 6.41 -2.90 9.31
N LEU A 123 5.60 -2.25 8.49
CA LEU A 123 4.27 -2.74 8.13
C LEU A 123 4.30 -3.77 6.98
N SER A 124 5.36 -3.77 6.17
CA SER A 124 5.57 -4.79 5.11
C SER A 124 6.25 -6.06 5.64
N ARG A 125 7.04 -5.95 6.71
CA ARG A 125 7.77 -7.08 7.30
C ARG A 125 6.90 -8.28 7.67
N PRO A 126 5.73 -8.10 8.33
CA PRO A 126 4.89 -9.24 8.69
C PRO A 126 4.47 -10.12 7.52
N VAL A 127 4.41 -9.56 6.30
CA VAL A 127 4.16 -10.31 5.06
C VAL A 127 5.45 -10.88 4.51
N LEU A 128 6.47 -10.04 4.33
CA LEU A 128 7.72 -10.41 3.64
C LEU A 128 8.56 -11.41 4.44
N ASP A 129 8.63 -11.28 5.77
CA ASP A 129 9.41 -12.16 6.65
C ASP A 129 8.87 -13.61 6.64
N GLN A 130 7.65 -13.85 6.17
CA GLN A 130 7.09 -15.19 5.99
C GLN A 130 7.47 -15.84 4.66
N ILE A 131 7.93 -15.06 3.67
CA ILE A 131 8.25 -15.55 2.33
C ILE A 131 9.68 -16.11 2.34
N SER A 132 9.81 -17.44 2.22
CA SER A 132 11.09 -18.13 2.23
C SER A 132 11.36 -18.97 0.99
N LYS A 133 10.35 -19.19 0.12
CA LYS A 133 10.45 -20.08 -1.04
C LYS A 133 10.94 -19.38 -2.30
N VAL A 134 11.04 -18.05 -2.28
CA VAL A 134 11.55 -17.22 -3.38
C VAL A 134 12.44 -16.11 -2.83
N PRO A 135 13.38 -15.57 -3.64
CA PRO A 135 14.18 -14.41 -3.22
C PRO A 135 13.30 -13.18 -2.97
N VAL A 136 13.55 -12.51 -1.85
CA VAL A 136 12.97 -11.21 -1.51
C VAL A 136 14.11 -10.21 -1.37
N GLU A 137 14.12 -9.20 -2.24
CA GLU A 137 15.08 -8.10 -2.21
C GLU A 137 14.38 -6.84 -1.70
N VAL A 138 15.01 -6.14 -0.75
CA VAL A 138 14.51 -4.88 -0.21
C VAL A 138 15.51 -3.79 -0.51
N VAL A 139 15.07 -2.74 -1.21
CA VAL A 139 15.89 -1.57 -1.52
C VAL A 139 15.26 -0.35 -0.86
N GLN A 140 16.03 0.33 0.01
CA GLN A 140 15.60 1.57 0.64
C GLN A 140 15.78 2.74 -0.34
N LEU A 141 14.75 3.60 -0.44
CA LEU A 141 14.74 4.78 -1.28
C LEU A 141 15.03 6.02 -0.41
N PRO A 142 16.22 6.65 -0.54
CA PRO A 142 16.65 7.72 0.36
C PRO A 142 15.69 8.91 0.37
N ASN A 143 15.25 9.30 1.56
CA ASN A 143 14.32 10.42 1.80
C ASN A 143 12.99 10.34 1.04
N GLY A 144 12.67 9.21 0.40
CA GLY A 144 11.45 9.03 -0.37
C GLY A 144 10.19 9.06 0.50
N GLY A 145 9.17 9.83 0.09
CA GLY A 145 7.83 9.79 0.65
C GLY A 145 7.04 8.57 0.16
N HIS A 146 5.78 8.42 0.61
CA HIS A 146 4.92 7.28 0.20
C HIS A 146 4.80 7.17 -1.32
N TYR A 147 4.53 8.27 -2.02
CA TYR A 147 4.82 8.41 -3.45
C TYR A 147 6.12 9.21 -3.58
N PRO A 148 7.25 8.54 -3.84
CA PRO A 148 8.53 9.23 -3.92
C PRO A 148 8.55 10.15 -5.14
N VAL A 149 8.92 11.40 -4.89
CA VAL A 149 9.15 12.43 -5.90
C VAL A 149 10.56 13.01 -5.77
N GLU A 150 11.28 12.59 -4.76
CA GLU A 150 12.63 13.01 -4.46
C GLU A 150 13.59 12.40 -5.48
N HIS A 151 14.44 13.24 -6.08
CA HIS A 151 15.32 12.86 -7.20
C HIS A 151 16.17 11.62 -6.91
N GLU A 152 16.78 11.56 -5.72
CA GLU A 152 17.64 10.42 -5.35
C GLU A 152 16.82 9.15 -5.12
N ALA A 153 15.65 9.24 -4.48
CA ALA A 153 14.73 8.13 -4.33
C ALA A 153 14.31 7.54 -5.68
N LEU A 154 13.93 8.41 -6.62
CA LEU A 154 13.55 8.00 -7.98
C LEU A 154 14.72 7.36 -8.74
N ARG A 155 15.93 7.90 -8.60
CA ARG A 155 17.13 7.33 -9.20
C ARG A 155 17.39 5.90 -8.69
N VAL A 156 17.43 5.73 -7.36
CA VAL A 156 17.67 4.43 -6.73
C VAL A 156 16.55 3.43 -7.09
N MET A 157 15.30 3.89 -7.11
CA MET A 157 14.15 3.08 -7.51
C MET A 157 14.30 2.59 -8.96
N ASN A 158 14.57 3.50 -9.90
CA ASN A 158 14.74 3.15 -11.32
C ASN A 158 15.89 2.17 -11.52
N ASP A 159 17.05 2.42 -10.91
CA ASP A 159 18.22 1.55 -11.02
C ASP A 159 17.96 0.14 -10.45
N SER A 160 17.27 0.05 -9.32
CA SER A 160 16.95 -1.25 -8.69
C SER A 160 15.91 -2.03 -9.50
N ILE A 161 14.89 -1.37 -10.01
CA ILE A 161 13.88 -1.97 -10.89
C ILE A 161 14.55 -2.51 -12.17
N ASN A 162 15.39 -1.70 -12.81
CA ASN A 162 16.10 -2.12 -14.03
C ASN A 162 17.02 -3.33 -13.79
N ARG A 163 17.77 -3.35 -12.67
CA ARG A 163 18.59 -4.51 -12.29
C ARG A 163 17.74 -5.75 -12.04
N PHE A 164 16.63 -5.59 -11.31
CA PHE A 164 15.73 -6.69 -11.01
C PHE A 164 15.10 -7.29 -12.27
N ILE A 165 14.64 -6.45 -13.20
CA ILE A 165 14.07 -6.87 -14.48
C ILE A 165 15.12 -7.64 -15.29
N LYS A 166 16.33 -7.07 -15.48
CA LYS A 166 17.41 -7.73 -16.25
C LYS A 166 17.83 -9.10 -15.69
N ARG A 167 17.75 -9.27 -14.36
CA ARG A 167 18.13 -10.54 -13.72
C ARG A 167 17.06 -11.63 -13.85
N ASN A 168 15.79 -11.25 -14.01
CA ASN A 168 14.66 -12.18 -13.93
C ASN A 168 13.93 -12.39 -15.28
N LEU A 169 14.31 -11.67 -16.33
CA LEU A 169 13.84 -11.89 -17.70
C LEU A 169 14.78 -12.78 -18.49
#